data_11d120fa59b792431f3ac8d258cca775
#
_entry.id   11d120fa59b792431f3ac8d258cca775
#
_cell.length_a   1.000
_cell.length_b   1.000
_cell.length_c   1.000
_cell.angle_alpha   90.00
_cell.angle_beta   90.00
_cell.angle_gamma   90.00
#
_symmetry.space_group_name_H-M   'P 1'
#
loop_
_entity.id
_entity.type
_entity.pdbx_description
1 polymer ?
#
loop_
_entity_poly.entity_id
_entity_poly.type
_entity_poly.pdbx_seq_one_letter_code
_entity_poly.pdbx_strand_id
1 'polypeptide(L)'
;MPNDLLVVLARRHGVPIATAICFRSRTTLYGRYWGSGADFHSLHFETCYYQGIDYCIREGLKRFEPGTQGEHKIARGFVPQPTWSCHWLRDQGLHRAVGAFLARETRHVDAYIDELGEHVPYRQVSRDAIADA
;
A
#
# COMPACT_ATOMS: atom_id res chain seq x y z
N MET A 1 -22.39 -1.83 0.71
CA MET A 1 -20.99 -2.01 0.28
C MET A 1 -20.70 -1.79 -1.23
N PRO A 2 -21.63 -1.56 -2.14
CA PRO A 2 -21.25 -1.34 -3.55
C PRO A 2 -20.40 -0.05 -3.75
N ASN A 3 -20.54 0.95 -2.89
CA ASN A 3 -19.79 2.21 -2.99
C ASN A 3 -18.39 2.17 -2.34
N ASP A 4 -18.04 1.05 -1.69
CA ASP A 4 -16.78 0.88 -0.96
C ASP A 4 -15.79 0.01 -1.74
N LEU A 5 -16.14 -0.36 -2.98
CA LEU A 5 -15.35 -1.23 -3.83
C LEU A 5 -15.00 -0.51 -5.13
N LEU A 6 -13.71 -0.46 -5.46
CA LEU A 6 -13.21 -0.07 -6.78
C LEU A 6 -12.64 -1.31 -7.47
N VAL A 7 -13.13 -1.58 -8.68
CA VAL A 7 -12.59 -2.61 -9.56
C VAL A 7 -11.99 -1.93 -10.78
N VAL A 8 -10.69 -2.09 -10.98
CA VAL A 8 -9.99 -1.66 -12.19
C VAL A 8 -9.88 -2.86 -13.12
N LEU A 9 -10.43 -2.77 -14.31
CA LEU A 9 -10.48 -3.85 -15.29
C LEU A 9 -9.72 -3.46 -16.55
N ALA A 10 -8.59 -4.14 -16.78
CA ALA A 10 -7.83 -3.99 -18.03
C ALA A 10 -8.39 -4.90 -19.10
N ARG A 11 -8.57 -4.34 -20.31
CA ARG A 11 -9.10 -5.08 -21.48
C ARG A 11 -8.16 -4.92 -22.66
N ARG A 12 -8.02 -5.99 -23.44
CA ARG A 12 -7.34 -5.98 -24.76
C ARG A 12 -8.29 -6.49 -25.81
N HIS A 13 -8.55 -5.68 -26.82
CA HIS A 13 -9.56 -5.99 -27.88
C HIS A 13 -10.94 -6.39 -27.29
N GLY A 14 -11.37 -5.70 -26.23
CA GLY A 14 -12.63 -5.98 -25.52
C GLY A 14 -12.60 -7.13 -24.52
N VAL A 15 -11.55 -7.97 -24.53
CA VAL A 15 -11.40 -9.13 -23.62
C VAL A 15 -10.71 -8.70 -22.33
N PRO A 16 -11.27 -9.03 -21.15
CA PRO A 16 -10.59 -8.81 -19.87
C PRO A 16 -9.26 -9.58 -19.81
N ILE A 17 -8.18 -8.90 -19.47
CA ILE A 17 -6.83 -9.49 -19.34
C ILE A 17 -6.26 -9.39 -17.94
N ALA A 18 -6.68 -8.41 -17.16
CA ALA A 18 -6.25 -8.22 -15.78
C ALA A 18 -7.28 -7.44 -14.97
N THR A 19 -7.22 -7.57 -13.65
CA THR A 19 -8.04 -6.80 -12.72
C THR A 19 -7.29 -6.46 -11.45
N ALA A 20 -7.56 -5.28 -10.89
CA ALA A 20 -7.20 -4.93 -9.53
C ALA A 20 -8.47 -4.60 -8.74
N ILE A 21 -8.48 -4.99 -7.47
CA ILE A 21 -9.58 -4.74 -6.54
C ILE A 21 -9.05 -3.92 -5.38
N CYS A 22 -9.68 -2.77 -5.16
CA CYS A 22 -9.40 -1.88 -4.05
C CYS A 22 -10.66 -1.69 -3.22
N PHE A 23 -10.48 -1.50 -1.92
CA PHE A 23 -11.54 -1.04 -1.02
C PHE A 23 -11.37 0.45 -0.75
N ARG A 24 -12.45 1.15 -0.46
CA ARG A 24 -12.38 2.57 -0.10
C ARG A 24 -13.11 2.86 1.21
N SER A 25 -12.58 3.82 1.94
CA SER A 25 -13.31 4.56 2.96
C SER A 25 -13.71 5.94 2.43
N ARG A 26 -14.18 6.82 3.30
CA ARG A 26 -14.49 8.22 2.91
C ARG A 26 -13.25 9.02 2.47
N THR A 27 -12.07 8.62 2.90
CA THR A 27 -10.84 9.40 2.70
C THR A 27 -9.69 8.62 2.09
N THR A 28 -9.76 7.28 2.06
CA THR A 28 -8.62 6.42 1.72
C THR A 28 -9.03 5.32 0.76
N LEU A 29 -8.19 5.05 -0.23
CA LEU A 29 -8.25 3.88 -1.10
C LEU A 29 -7.24 2.84 -0.61
N TYR A 30 -7.65 1.56 -0.57
CA TYR A 30 -6.84 0.43 -0.13
C TYR A 30 -6.70 -0.59 -1.27
N GLY A 31 -5.51 -0.72 -1.86
CA GLY A 31 -5.20 -1.78 -2.82
C GLY A 31 -5.17 -3.14 -2.14
N ARG A 32 -5.88 -4.13 -2.68
CA ARG A 32 -6.02 -5.42 -2.02
C ARG A 32 -5.66 -6.62 -2.87
N TYR A 33 -6.23 -6.75 -4.04
CA TYR A 33 -6.04 -7.92 -4.90
C TYR A 33 -5.66 -7.51 -6.32
N TRP A 34 -4.84 -8.34 -6.94
CA TRP A 34 -4.44 -8.25 -8.32
C TRP A 34 -4.48 -9.62 -8.97
N GLY A 35 -4.88 -9.67 -10.22
CA GLY A 35 -4.82 -10.87 -11.04
C GLY A 35 -4.70 -10.54 -12.51
N SER A 36 -3.93 -11.36 -13.24
CA SER A 36 -3.74 -11.25 -14.69
C SER A 36 -3.77 -12.64 -15.32
N GLY A 37 -4.35 -12.76 -16.50
CA GLY A 37 -4.39 -13.99 -17.27
C GLY A 37 -3.08 -14.32 -17.98
N ALA A 38 -2.17 -13.35 -18.13
CA ALA A 38 -0.85 -13.49 -18.72
C ALA A 38 0.09 -12.38 -18.23
N ASP A 39 1.37 -12.50 -18.52
CA ASP A 39 2.34 -11.45 -18.22
C ASP A 39 2.31 -10.38 -19.32
N PHE A 40 2.03 -9.15 -18.91
CA PHE A 40 2.04 -7.97 -19.77
C PHE A 40 2.94 -6.92 -19.12
N HIS A 41 3.90 -6.42 -19.90
CA HIS A 41 4.84 -5.41 -19.43
C HIS A 41 4.09 -4.19 -18.84
N SER A 42 4.47 -3.82 -17.62
CA SER A 42 3.95 -2.65 -16.87
C SER A 42 2.45 -2.66 -16.54
N LEU A 43 1.67 -3.66 -16.95
CA LEU A 43 0.23 -3.70 -16.72
C LEU A 43 -0.13 -3.70 -15.23
N HIS A 44 0.67 -4.38 -14.41
CA HIS A 44 0.52 -4.35 -12.95
C HIS A 44 0.59 -2.91 -12.40
N PHE A 45 1.57 -2.12 -12.83
CA PHE A 45 1.73 -0.76 -12.34
C PHE A 45 0.60 0.15 -12.78
N GLU A 46 0.19 0.03 -14.04
CA GLU A 46 -0.95 0.77 -14.56
C GLU A 46 -2.22 0.46 -13.77
N THR A 47 -2.54 -0.82 -13.63
CA THR A 47 -3.81 -1.28 -13.06
C THR A 47 -3.88 -1.09 -11.54
N CYS A 48 -2.77 -1.38 -10.83
CA CYS A 48 -2.74 -1.34 -9.36
C CYS A 48 -2.38 0.03 -8.79
N TYR A 49 -1.62 0.87 -9.52
CA TYR A 49 -1.15 2.14 -8.96
C TYR A 49 -1.67 3.36 -9.71
N TYR A 50 -1.42 3.49 -11.02
CA TYR A 50 -1.77 4.72 -11.73
C TYR A 50 -3.29 4.94 -11.79
N GLN A 51 -4.06 3.91 -12.07
CA GLN A 51 -5.52 3.99 -12.04
C GLN A 51 -6.08 4.27 -10.63
N GLY A 52 -5.42 3.76 -9.59
CA GLY A 52 -5.77 4.06 -8.20
C GLY A 52 -5.47 5.52 -7.84
N ILE A 53 -4.31 6.05 -8.27
CA ILE A 53 -3.95 7.47 -8.08
C ILE A 53 -4.95 8.38 -8.77
N ASP A 54 -5.24 8.13 -10.06
CA ASP A 54 -6.21 8.91 -10.84
C ASP A 54 -7.60 8.88 -10.20
N TYR A 55 -8.02 7.73 -9.70
CA TYR A 55 -9.26 7.59 -8.95
C TYR A 55 -9.27 8.44 -7.69
N CYS A 56 -8.19 8.40 -6.88
CA CYS A 56 -8.09 9.19 -5.66
C CYS A 56 -8.16 10.70 -5.94
N ILE A 57 -7.49 11.17 -6.99
CA ILE A 57 -7.51 12.58 -7.41
C ILE A 57 -8.93 12.98 -7.82
N ARG A 58 -9.59 12.20 -8.67
CA ARG A 58 -10.94 12.47 -9.16
C ARG A 58 -11.99 12.49 -8.07
N GLU A 59 -11.88 11.56 -7.10
CA GLU A 59 -12.83 11.42 -5.99
C GLU A 59 -12.47 12.28 -4.76
N GLY A 60 -11.36 13.01 -4.80
CA GLY A 60 -10.90 13.84 -3.69
C GLY A 60 -10.48 13.03 -2.46
N LEU A 61 -10.01 11.79 -2.64
CA LEU A 61 -9.49 10.98 -1.54
C LEU A 61 -8.14 11.54 -1.08
N LYS A 62 -7.91 11.49 0.23
CA LYS A 62 -6.69 12.05 0.84
C LYS A 62 -5.51 11.10 0.84
N ARG A 63 -5.76 9.77 0.74
CA ARG A 63 -4.73 8.75 0.88
C ARG A 63 -4.97 7.57 -0.05
N PHE A 64 -3.86 7.00 -0.53
CA PHE A 64 -3.87 5.71 -1.22
C PHE A 64 -2.86 4.77 -0.55
N GLU A 65 -3.34 3.64 -0.04
CA GLU A 65 -2.54 2.56 0.53
C GLU A 65 -2.47 1.39 -0.46
N PRO A 66 -1.37 1.23 -1.21
CA PRO A 66 -1.27 0.23 -2.28
C PRO A 66 -0.93 -1.18 -1.77
N GLY A 67 -0.95 -1.42 -0.45
CA GLY A 67 -0.56 -2.67 0.20
C GLY A 67 0.88 -2.64 0.76
N THR A 68 1.28 -3.69 1.49
CA THR A 68 2.48 -3.71 2.31
C THR A 68 3.77 -4.08 1.60
N GLN A 69 3.73 -4.74 0.44
CA GLN A 69 4.91 -5.27 -0.24
C GLN A 69 5.34 -4.43 -1.45
N GLY A 70 6.66 -4.39 -1.72
CA GLY A 70 7.26 -3.94 -2.95
C GLY A 70 7.91 -2.56 -2.92
N GLU A 71 9.24 -2.52 -2.86
CA GLU A 71 10.08 -1.31 -2.93
C GLU A 71 9.85 -0.50 -4.21
N HIS A 72 9.46 -1.16 -5.31
CA HIS A 72 9.11 -0.52 -6.57
C HIS A 72 8.02 0.56 -6.45
N LYS A 73 7.27 0.58 -5.33
CA LYS A 73 6.28 1.62 -5.01
C LYS A 73 6.96 2.96 -4.68
N ILE A 74 8.12 2.92 -4.04
CA ILE A 74 8.88 4.12 -3.65
C ILE A 74 9.22 4.95 -4.90
N ALA A 75 9.73 4.30 -5.95
CA ALA A 75 10.01 4.97 -7.22
C ALA A 75 8.78 5.58 -7.91
N ARG A 76 7.58 5.26 -7.46
CA ARG A 76 6.29 5.80 -7.94
C ARG A 76 5.67 6.80 -6.96
N GLY A 77 6.44 7.23 -5.96
CA GLY A 77 6.05 8.26 -5.03
C GLY A 77 5.24 7.79 -3.80
N PHE A 78 5.10 6.49 -3.60
CA PHE A 78 4.53 6.02 -2.34
C PHE A 78 5.55 6.14 -1.22
N VAL A 79 5.14 6.75 -0.13
CA VAL A 79 5.99 6.97 1.05
C VAL A 79 5.82 5.80 2.02
N PRO A 80 6.91 5.20 2.52
CA PRO A 80 6.82 4.14 3.52
C PRO A 80 6.18 4.68 4.81
N GLN A 81 5.26 3.90 5.38
CA GLN A 81 4.58 4.24 6.62
C GLN A 81 4.51 3.01 7.53
N PRO A 82 4.73 3.15 8.85
CA PRO A 82 4.57 2.04 9.77
C PRO A 82 3.09 1.61 9.84
N THR A 83 2.86 0.32 9.85
CA THR A 83 1.54 -0.26 10.09
C THR A 83 1.59 -1.09 11.37
N TRP A 84 0.53 -1.04 12.15
CA TRP A 84 0.46 -1.68 13.45
C TRP A 84 -0.56 -2.80 13.46
N SER A 85 -0.22 -3.91 14.11
CA SER A 85 -1.16 -4.99 14.40
C SER A 85 -0.99 -5.44 15.85
N CYS A 86 -2.09 -5.91 16.46
CA CYS A 86 -2.10 -6.42 17.81
C CYS A 86 -2.39 -7.91 17.79
N HIS A 87 -1.58 -8.68 18.49
CA HIS A 87 -1.72 -10.14 18.56
C HIS A 87 -1.74 -10.61 20.02
N TRP A 88 -2.64 -11.52 20.30
CA TRP A 88 -2.67 -12.21 21.57
C TRP A 88 -2.35 -13.70 21.36
N LEU A 89 -1.44 -14.25 22.15
CA LEU A 89 -1.02 -15.64 22.10
C LEU A 89 -1.33 -16.32 23.44
N ARG A 90 -2.07 -17.38 23.41
CA ARG A 90 -2.48 -18.13 24.62
C ARG A 90 -1.29 -18.76 25.33
N ASP A 91 -0.36 -19.33 24.57
CA ASP A 91 0.86 -19.93 25.14
C ASP A 91 1.80 -18.85 25.65
N GLN A 92 2.11 -18.88 26.93
CA GLN A 92 2.94 -17.88 27.61
C GLN A 92 4.41 -17.93 27.16
N GLY A 93 4.92 -19.10 26.80
CA GLY A 93 6.28 -19.28 26.29
C GLY A 93 6.43 -18.62 24.92
N LEU A 94 5.51 -18.94 24.02
CA LEU A 94 5.45 -18.36 22.67
C LEU A 94 5.20 -16.85 22.74
N HIS A 95 4.31 -16.38 23.62
CA HIS A 95 4.04 -14.94 23.80
C HIS A 95 5.33 -14.17 24.17
N ARG A 96 6.11 -14.67 25.14
CA ARG A 96 7.38 -14.05 25.52
C ARG A 96 8.43 -14.09 24.40
N ALA A 97 8.54 -15.23 23.70
CA ALA A 97 9.48 -15.38 22.60
C ALA A 97 9.17 -14.42 21.44
N VAL A 98 7.90 -14.33 21.03
CA VAL A 98 7.44 -13.38 19.99
C VAL A 98 7.65 -11.94 20.44
N GLY A 99 7.33 -11.59 21.69
CA GLY A 99 7.57 -10.25 22.24
C GLY A 99 9.04 -9.84 22.19
N ALA A 100 9.96 -10.76 22.56
CA ALA A 100 11.40 -10.51 22.48
C ALA A 100 11.91 -10.39 21.04
N PHE A 101 11.32 -11.14 20.10
CA PHE A 101 11.61 -11.01 18.67
C PHE A 101 11.15 -9.65 18.14
N LEU A 102 9.89 -9.27 18.38
CA LEU A 102 9.30 -8.02 17.92
C LEU A 102 10.06 -6.79 18.42
N ALA A 103 10.54 -6.79 19.66
CA ALA A 103 11.34 -5.69 20.19
C ALA A 103 12.65 -5.45 19.41
N ARG A 104 13.19 -6.46 18.75
CA ARG A 104 14.36 -6.34 17.86
C ARG A 104 13.94 -5.97 16.44
N GLU A 105 12.89 -6.62 15.92
CA GLU A 105 12.37 -6.40 14.58
C GLU A 105 11.91 -4.94 14.37
N THR A 106 11.19 -4.37 15.34
CA THR A 106 10.73 -2.98 15.27
C THR A 106 11.87 -2.01 14.97
N ARG A 107 13.02 -2.16 15.63
CA ARG A 107 14.18 -1.30 15.37
C ARG A 107 14.74 -1.42 13.95
N HIS A 108 14.70 -2.63 13.37
CA HIS A 108 15.12 -2.85 11.98
C HIS A 108 14.11 -2.27 11.01
N VAL A 109 12.82 -2.42 11.29
CA VAL A 109 11.74 -1.85 10.47
C VAL A 109 11.79 -0.33 10.48
N ASP A 110 12.01 0.30 11.63
CA ASP A 110 12.14 1.76 11.72
C ASP A 110 13.34 2.27 10.90
N ALA A 111 14.51 1.63 11.02
CA ALA A 111 15.69 1.98 10.23
C ALA A 111 15.46 1.77 8.72
N TYR A 112 14.76 0.70 8.34
CA TYR A 112 14.43 0.42 6.95
C TYR A 112 13.42 1.43 6.36
N ILE A 113 12.44 1.86 7.15
CA ILE A 113 11.51 2.93 6.76
C ILE A 113 12.26 4.24 6.50
N ASP A 114 13.21 4.59 7.37
CA ASP A 114 14.01 5.80 7.22
C ASP A 114 14.89 5.72 5.95
N GLU A 115 15.57 4.60 5.71
CA GLU A 115 16.34 4.35 4.49
C GLU A 115 15.51 4.47 3.22
N LEU A 116 14.35 3.81 3.18
CA LEU A 116 13.43 3.91 2.04
C LEU A 116 12.88 5.32 1.85
N GLY A 117 12.70 6.07 2.93
CA GLY A 117 12.24 7.45 2.90
C GLY A 117 13.19 8.39 2.16
N GLU A 118 14.51 8.11 2.16
CA GLU A 118 15.51 8.87 1.43
C GLU A 118 15.42 8.69 -0.10
N HIS A 119 14.80 7.58 -0.55
CA HIS A 119 14.69 7.23 -1.97
C HIS A 119 13.37 7.68 -2.61
N VAL A 120 12.51 8.40 -1.87
CA VAL A 120 11.26 8.93 -2.42
C VAL A 120 11.57 10.03 -3.45
N PRO A 121 11.00 9.98 -4.69
CA PRO A 121 11.38 10.87 -5.79
C PRO A 121 10.88 12.32 -5.61
N TYR A 122 10.15 12.61 -4.55
CA TYR A 122 9.62 13.94 -4.29
C TYR A 122 10.44 14.69 -3.25
N ARG A 123 10.45 16.04 -3.37
CA ARG A 123 11.05 16.91 -2.37
C ARG A 123 10.40 16.62 -1.01
N GLN A 124 11.21 16.31 -0.01
CA GLN A 124 10.71 16.05 1.35
C GLN A 124 9.96 17.29 1.86
N VAL A 125 8.65 17.18 1.98
CA VAL A 125 7.86 18.09 2.81
C VAL A 125 8.10 17.63 4.24
N SER A 126 8.51 18.53 5.13
CA SER A 126 8.79 18.21 6.54
C SER A 126 7.62 17.41 7.13
N ARG A 127 7.95 16.37 7.91
CA ARG A 127 6.98 15.44 8.53
C ARG A 127 5.87 16.16 9.32
N ASP A 128 6.13 17.37 9.80
CA ASP A 128 5.20 18.20 10.58
C ASP A 128 4.00 18.72 9.76
N ALA A 129 4.12 18.81 8.42
CA ALA A 129 3.04 19.28 7.55
C ALA A 129 2.00 18.20 7.20
N ILE A 130 2.24 16.93 7.54
CA ILE A 130 1.36 15.79 7.21
C ILE A 130 0.44 15.42 8.40
N ALA A 131 0.79 15.86 9.62
CA ALA A 131 0.02 15.56 10.82
C ALA A 131 -1.28 16.37 10.95
N ASP A 132 -1.38 17.51 10.25
CA ASP A 132 -2.51 18.47 10.36
C ASP A 132 -3.47 18.42 9.14
N ALA A 133 -3.40 17.41 8.27
CA ALA A 133 -4.24 17.36 7.07
C ALA A 133 -5.36 16.28 7.14
#